data_24562cdf3cc77312944c2f21fdb76ae0
#
_entry.id   24562cdf3cc77312944c2f21fdb76ae0
#
_cell.length_a   1.000
_cell.length_b   1.000
_cell.length_c   1.000
_cell.angle_alpha   90.00
_cell.angle_beta   90.00
_cell.angle_gamma   90.00
#
_symmetry.space_group_name_H-M   'P 1'
#
loop_
_entity.id
_entity.type
_entity.pdbx_description
1 polymer ?
#
loop_
_entity_poly.entity_id
_entity_poly.type
_entity_poly.pdbx_seq_one_letter_code
_entity_poly.pdbx_strand_id
1 'polypeptide(L)'
;DENGEDVPFEATISNDSKITITPNNDLDYLTTYWFGAIDNTMYHSNGSSVTGVGATFTTKEAVSGDINIMLVDYETPETSIPFESWGSAGFAQTPNPAPDDVNPSSNVGQFTHPGGEWSSTIETSPELDVIDFAETPYWNVKVWADKAINIVFKLQNNANWWENTEFTYSLSEDETNQWVQLSFNFSGVTATNYNRIQMWFDGDIQGGSEAGDVYYFDDIEKSSVPPPALVVFTPEAGSSDVLQYSQLSITSNFAFVNNDGSDIENPVSVLELKENNSSGASVPFYATISENNNTFTIVPVEVLSTGGTYWFGVQDGAVKFDENQQSVSGINSTFTVTSNPMPNMEVYEDFDGNSQCLVVESLGDPAGLYNLTALDPSGAANTVIEWTKGPSWSGWERVHFQLNAPFDGTLDDVFSFRVFSPVTTGIRFKLADATEDWEQTGNYETGSESFPDPLIVVENQWQTFYLNISELADGVNFDHIFIFIGRGDGEPGVGSTFYIDDLMGPALQGSASINDFESDEFVLYPNPAKDIIYVKNISVNTSIEIYDINGRLIRETNTTSNSISISDLSRGFYFVNVNGQVKKFIKN
;
A
#
# COMPACT_ATOMS: atom_id res chain seq x y z
N ASP A 1 29.86 33.02 -36.67
CA ASP A 1 28.43 33.21 -36.44
C ASP A 1 27.88 34.32 -37.38
N GLU A 2 26.63 34.64 -37.28
CA GLU A 2 25.94 35.67 -38.09
C GLU A 2 26.44 37.08 -37.82
N ASN A 3 27.12 37.32 -36.67
CA ASN A 3 27.75 38.60 -36.32
C ASN A 3 29.17 38.69 -36.85
N GLY A 4 29.68 37.65 -37.52
CA GLY A 4 31.02 37.55 -38.07
C GLY A 4 32.11 37.20 -37.04
N GLU A 5 31.70 36.70 -35.88
CA GLU A 5 32.65 36.20 -34.88
C GLU A 5 33.08 34.77 -35.17
N ASP A 6 34.35 34.47 -35.03
CA ASP A 6 34.91 33.14 -35.21
C ASP A 6 34.53 32.25 -34.01
N VAL A 7 34.00 31.05 -34.28
CA VAL A 7 33.68 30.05 -33.27
C VAL A 7 34.88 29.09 -33.15
N PRO A 8 35.49 28.93 -31.97
CA PRO A 8 36.56 27.97 -31.79
C PRO A 8 36.06 26.53 -32.00
N PHE A 9 36.78 25.72 -32.74
CA PHE A 9 36.44 24.36 -33.07
C PHE A 9 37.68 23.46 -33.26
N GLU A 10 37.48 22.17 -33.12
CA GLU A 10 38.39 21.13 -33.60
C GLU A 10 37.92 20.56 -34.93
N ALA A 11 38.84 20.23 -35.83
CA ALA A 11 38.50 19.60 -37.09
C ALA A 11 39.34 18.34 -37.33
N THR A 12 38.68 17.27 -37.75
CA THR A 12 39.34 16.01 -38.14
C THR A 12 38.99 15.63 -39.58
N ILE A 13 39.89 14.95 -40.25
CA ILE A 13 39.66 14.38 -41.60
C ILE A 13 39.74 12.88 -41.51
N SER A 14 38.69 12.19 -41.97
CA SER A 14 38.63 10.73 -42.05
C SER A 14 38.53 10.27 -43.50
N ASN A 15 39.28 9.23 -43.83
CA ASN A 15 39.27 8.58 -45.16
C ASN A 15 39.47 9.55 -46.33
N ASP A 16 40.22 10.64 -46.13
CA ASP A 16 40.51 11.70 -47.12
C ASP A 16 39.27 12.30 -47.82
N SER A 17 38.08 12.15 -47.22
CA SER A 17 36.84 12.56 -47.88
C SER A 17 35.82 13.23 -46.94
N LYS A 18 35.91 13.03 -45.62
CA LYS A 18 35.00 13.58 -44.64
C LYS A 18 35.74 14.47 -43.65
N ILE A 19 35.33 15.73 -43.56
CA ILE A 19 35.78 16.66 -42.55
C ILE A 19 34.68 16.73 -41.47
N THR A 20 35.07 16.44 -40.22
CA THR A 20 34.21 16.61 -39.06
C THR A 20 34.67 17.84 -38.30
N ILE A 21 33.76 18.76 -38.02
CA ILE A 21 34.02 19.99 -37.27
C ILE A 21 33.26 19.88 -35.95
N THR A 22 33.95 19.99 -34.83
CA THR A 22 33.39 19.95 -33.49
C THR A 22 33.62 21.29 -32.80
N PRO A 23 32.59 22.11 -32.52
CA PRO A 23 32.73 23.32 -31.73
C PRO A 23 33.31 23.02 -30.35
N ASN A 24 34.16 23.89 -29.83
CA ASN A 24 34.77 23.73 -28.48
C ASN A 24 33.78 24.03 -27.35
N ASN A 25 32.72 24.80 -27.64
CA ASN A 25 31.63 25.14 -26.72
C ASN A 25 30.30 24.95 -27.44
N ASP A 26 29.22 24.87 -26.66
CA ASP A 26 27.86 24.87 -27.19
C ASP A 26 27.64 26.12 -28.04
N LEU A 27 26.90 25.95 -29.12
CA LEU A 27 26.51 27.02 -30.01
C LEU A 27 25.28 27.77 -29.44
N ASP A 28 25.25 29.09 -29.63
CA ASP A 28 24.10 29.90 -29.20
C ASP A 28 22.81 29.50 -29.92
N TYR A 29 21.69 29.55 -29.24
CA TYR A 29 20.36 29.28 -29.82
C TYR A 29 19.96 30.36 -30.81
N LEU A 30 19.08 29.98 -31.78
CA LEU A 30 18.56 30.87 -32.83
C LEU A 30 19.61 31.63 -33.61
N THR A 31 20.85 31.14 -33.59
CA THR A 31 21.99 31.80 -34.21
C THR A 31 22.36 31.10 -35.50
N THR A 32 22.58 31.86 -36.56
CA THR A 32 23.00 31.30 -37.84
C THR A 32 24.52 31.23 -37.88
N TYR A 33 25.01 30.07 -38.17
CA TYR A 33 26.43 29.79 -38.31
C TYR A 33 26.78 29.43 -39.75
N TRP A 34 27.94 29.90 -40.20
CA TRP A 34 28.56 29.47 -41.43
C TRP A 34 29.75 28.56 -41.13
N PHE A 35 29.89 27.51 -41.85
CA PHE A 35 31.09 26.68 -41.84
C PHE A 35 31.52 26.32 -43.26
N GLY A 36 32.84 26.17 -43.45
CA GLY A 36 33.36 25.84 -44.77
C GLY A 36 34.88 25.79 -44.84
N ALA A 37 35.38 25.48 -46.00
CA ALA A 37 36.79 25.49 -46.29
C ALA A 37 37.21 26.87 -46.79
N ILE A 38 38.35 27.39 -46.29
CA ILE A 38 38.94 28.60 -46.82
C ILE A 38 39.44 28.31 -48.24
N ASP A 39 39.05 29.14 -49.18
CA ASP A 39 39.42 28.98 -50.60
C ASP A 39 40.91 28.81 -50.79
N ASN A 40 41.30 27.86 -51.63
CA ASN A 40 42.68 27.53 -51.98
C ASN A 40 43.58 27.06 -50.82
N THR A 41 43.03 26.65 -49.67
CA THR A 41 43.78 26.05 -48.56
C THR A 41 43.82 24.55 -48.58
N MET A 42 42.88 23.92 -49.33
CA MET A 42 42.83 22.46 -49.56
C MET A 42 42.80 22.14 -51.03
N TYR A 43 43.21 20.92 -51.39
CA TYR A 43 43.28 20.45 -52.76
C TYR A 43 42.70 19.07 -52.88
N HIS A 44 42.00 18.82 -53.97
CA HIS A 44 41.60 17.47 -54.36
C HIS A 44 42.79 16.61 -54.73
N SER A 45 42.65 15.29 -54.70
CA SER A 45 43.74 14.37 -55.08
C SER A 45 44.23 14.55 -56.52
N ASN A 46 43.45 15.20 -57.38
CA ASN A 46 43.80 15.57 -58.74
C ASN A 46 44.59 16.92 -58.84
N GLY A 47 44.88 17.56 -57.70
CA GLY A 47 45.63 18.83 -57.64
C GLY A 47 44.77 20.09 -57.84
N SER A 48 43.50 19.99 -58.07
CA SER A 48 42.61 21.17 -58.15
C SER A 48 42.34 21.73 -56.76
N SER A 49 42.36 23.08 -56.60
CA SER A 49 42.04 23.72 -55.29
C SER A 49 40.56 23.61 -54.95
N VAL A 50 40.26 23.47 -53.66
CA VAL A 50 38.92 23.52 -53.12
C VAL A 50 38.54 24.97 -52.95
N THR A 51 37.43 25.39 -53.59
CA THR A 51 36.88 26.75 -53.49
C THR A 51 35.36 26.71 -53.41
N GLY A 52 34.79 27.68 -52.68
CA GLY A 52 33.33 27.82 -52.57
C GLY A 52 32.63 26.69 -51.80
N VAL A 53 33.36 26.01 -50.96
CA VAL A 53 32.78 24.91 -50.14
C VAL A 53 32.43 25.46 -48.77
N GLY A 54 31.15 25.59 -48.52
CA GLY A 54 30.61 26.02 -47.22
C GLY A 54 29.11 25.92 -47.21
N ALA A 55 28.55 25.91 -46.02
CA ALA A 55 27.12 25.88 -45.75
C ALA A 55 26.79 26.72 -44.54
N THR A 56 25.57 27.11 -44.41
CA THR A 56 25.01 27.75 -43.25
C THR A 56 23.97 26.84 -42.59
N PHE A 57 23.85 26.90 -41.33
CA PHE A 57 22.75 26.34 -40.55
C PHE A 57 22.36 27.28 -39.45
N THR A 58 21.13 27.23 -38.98
CA THR A 58 20.66 27.99 -37.83
C THR A 58 20.34 27.00 -36.72
N THR A 59 20.84 27.28 -35.53
CA THR A 59 20.50 26.49 -34.33
C THR A 59 19.02 26.69 -33.98
N LYS A 60 18.41 25.67 -33.44
CA LYS A 60 17.01 25.74 -32.99
C LYS A 60 16.84 26.72 -31.82
N GLU A 61 15.61 27.15 -31.57
CA GLU A 61 15.26 27.83 -30.33
C GLU A 61 15.73 26.99 -29.14
N ALA A 62 16.15 27.68 -28.06
CA ALA A 62 16.24 27.02 -26.76
C ALA A 62 14.88 26.41 -26.48
N VAL A 63 14.82 25.13 -26.28
CA VAL A 63 13.56 24.48 -25.90
C VAL A 63 13.22 24.95 -24.50
N SER A 64 12.51 26.06 -24.39
CA SER A 64 11.92 26.53 -23.14
C SER A 64 10.54 25.88 -23.05
N GLY A 65 10.46 24.71 -22.47
CA GLY A 65 9.23 23.95 -22.29
C GLY A 65 9.49 22.45 -22.17
N ASP A 66 8.52 21.76 -21.69
CA ASP A 66 8.53 20.30 -21.55
C ASP A 66 8.66 19.64 -22.93
N ILE A 67 9.63 18.76 -23.07
CA ILE A 67 9.82 17.97 -24.30
C ILE A 67 9.12 16.64 -24.10
N ASN A 68 8.10 16.36 -24.92
CA ASN A 68 7.45 15.07 -25.00
C ASN A 68 7.50 14.60 -26.46
N ILE A 69 8.09 13.46 -26.71
CA ILE A 69 8.27 12.90 -28.05
C ILE A 69 7.65 11.52 -28.10
N MET A 70 6.49 11.42 -28.76
CA MET A 70 5.87 10.13 -29.08
C MET A 70 6.73 9.43 -30.13
N LEU A 71 7.20 8.24 -29.81
CA LEU A 71 7.98 7.39 -30.72
C LEU A 71 7.12 6.32 -31.36
N VAL A 72 6.22 5.73 -30.59
CA VAL A 72 5.37 4.62 -31.03
C VAL A 72 3.97 4.81 -30.51
N ASP A 73 2.98 4.97 -31.38
CA ASP A 73 1.54 4.98 -31.05
C ASP A 73 0.71 4.21 -32.09
N TYR A 74 1.32 3.73 -33.18
CA TYR A 74 0.67 3.01 -34.28
C TYR A 74 -0.53 3.71 -34.93
N GLU A 75 -0.74 5.01 -34.68
CA GLU A 75 -1.84 5.79 -35.25
C GLU A 75 -1.43 6.52 -36.53
N THR A 76 -0.14 6.84 -36.68
CA THR A 76 0.40 7.48 -37.89
C THR A 76 1.61 6.71 -38.42
N PRO A 77 1.97 6.83 -39.72
CA PRO A 77 3.15 6.19 -40.25
C PRO A 77 4.46 6.63 -39.58
N GLU A 78 4.50 7.87 -39.08
CA GLU A 78 5.67 8.46 -38.45
C GLU A 78 5.92 7.87 -37.04
N THR A 79 4.85 7.44 -36.39
CA THR A 79 4.86 6.84 -35.03
C THR A 79 4.57 5.34 -35.05
N SER A 80 4.63 4.71 -36.22
CA SER A 80 4.49 3.26 -36.40
C SER A 80 5.85 2.60 -36.58
N ILE A 81 6.77 2.80 -35.64
CA ILE A 81 8.08 2.15 -35.65
C ILE A 81 7.87 0.65 -35.49
N PRO A 82 8.31 -0.18 -36.48
CA PRO A 82 8.17 -1.62 -36.36
C PRO A 82 9.16 -2.21 -35.37
N PHE A 83 8.74 -3.28 -34.74
CA PHE A 83 9.62 -4.15 -33.97
C PHE A 83 9.90 -5.41 -34.77
N GLU A 84 11.10 -5.92 -34.67
CA GLU A 84 11.45 -7.25 -35.12
C GLU A 84 11.64 -8.17 -33.92
N SER A 85 11.34 -9.44 -34.11
CA SER A 85 11.59 -10.43 -33.08
C SER A 85 13.01 -10.97 -33.16
N TRP A 86 13.61 -11.08 -32.00
CA TRP A 86 14.84 -11.85 -31.86
C TRP A 86 14.49 -13.16 -31.14
N GLY A 87 14.79 -14.29 -31.74
CA GLY A 87 14.35 -15.59 -31.24
C GLY A 87 13.00 -16.02 -31.83
N SER A 88 12.07 -16.45 -31.02
CA SER A 88 10.79 -17.02 -31.44
C SER A 88 9.56 -16.21 -31.07
N ALA A 89 9.72 -15.01 -30.46
CA ALA A 89 8.60 -14.11 -30.17
C ALA A 89 7.93 -13.65 -31.48
N GLY A 90 6.65 -13.34 -31.39
CA GLY A 90 5.93 -12.69 -32.47
C GLY A 90 5.75 -11.20 -32.21
N PHE A 91 5.81 -10.41 -33.29
CA PHE A 91 5.35 -9.01 -33.25
C PHE A 91 4.33 -8.77 -34.35
N ALA A 92 3.28 -8.05 -34.04
CA ALA A 92 2.31 -7.55 -35.02
C ALA A 92 1.73 -6.20 -34.56
N GLN A 93 1.41 -5.35 -35.54
CA GLN A 93 0.49 -4.23 -35.27
C GLN A 93 -0.94 -4.75 -35.42
N THR A 94 -1.83 -4.43 -34.47
CA THR A 94 -3.20 -4.93 -34.43
C THR A 94 -4.16 -3.86 -33.92
N PRO A 95 -5.47 -3.95 -34.21
CA PRO A 95 -6.46 -3.12 -33.52
C PRO A 95 -6.36 -3.33 -32.02
N ASN A 96 -6.55 -2.25 -31.24
CA ASN A 96 -6.57 -2.31 -29.79
C ASN A 96 -7.71 -3.23 -29.30
N PRO A 97 -7.43 -4.32 -28.58
CA PRO A 97 -8.44 -5.28 -28.16
C PRO A 97 -9.29 -4.78 -26.99
N ALA A 98 -8.80 -3.79 -26.23
CA ALA A 98 -9.42 -3.32 -25.00
C ALA A 98 -9.20 -1.80 -24.80
N PRO A 99 -9.75 -0.93 -25.69
CA PRO A 99 -9.60 0.52 -25.51
C PRO A 99 -10.24 0.97 -24.18
N ASP A 100 -9.52 1.79 -23.43
CA ASP A 100 -9.99 2.38 -22.16
C ASP A 100 -9.53 3.85 -22.03
N ASP A 101 -9.74 4.46 -20.88
CA ASP A 101 -9.35 5.85 -20.62
C ASP A 101 -7.81 6.01 -20.55
N VAL A 102 -7.06 4.96 -20.24
CA VAL A 102 -5.58 4.97 -20.22
C VAL A 102 -5.04 4.85 -21.65
N ASN A 103 -5.60 3.95 -22.45
CA ASN A 103 -5.21 3.78 -23.84
C ASN A 103 -6.40 3.76 -24.81
N PRO A 104 -6.85 4.92 -25.29
CA PRO A 104 -7.94 5.06 -26.25
C PRO A 104 -7.51 4.79 -27.71
N SER A 105 -6.26 4.45 -27.96
CA SER A 105 -5.70 4.23 -29.31
C SER A 105 -6.49 3.20 -30.10
N SER A 106 -6.56 3.39 -31.41
CA SER A 106 -7.23 2.43 -32.31
C SER A 106 -6.37 1.20 -32.64
N ASN A 107 -5.05 1.39 -32.67
CA ASN A 107 -4.07 0.36 -32.99
C ASN A 107 -2.99 0.27 -31.93
N VAL A 108 -2.40 -0.91 -31.76
CA VAL A 108 -1.39 -1.20 -30.75
C VAL A 108 -0.37 -2.21 -31.27
N GLY A 109 0.77 -2.30 -30.60
CA GLY A 109 1.72 -3.39 -30.80
C GLY A 109 1.28 -4.64 -30.04
N GLN A 110 1.39 -5.78 -30.68
CA GLN A 110 1.15 -7.10 -30.11
C GLN A 110 2.45 -7.87 -29.99
N PHE A 111 2.72 -8.36 -28.79
CA PHE A 111 3.77 -9.34 -28.52
C PHE A 111 3.11 -10.72 -28.39
N THR A 112 3.68 -11.74 -29.08
CA THR A 112 3.27 -13.13 -28.91
C THR A 112 4.40 -13.90 -28.24
N HIS A 113 4.10 -14.45 -27.06
CA HIS A 113 5.06 -15.16 -26.22
C HIS A 113 5.44 -16.51 -26.85
N PRO A 114 6.75 -16.88 -26.92
CA PRO A 114 7.18 -18.11 -27.55
C PRO A 114 7.09 -19.35 -26.66
N GLY A 115 6.84 -19.17 -25.36
CA GLY A 115 7.01 -20.21 -24.34
C GLY A 115 8.48 -20.48 -24.01
N GLY A 116 8.82 -20.51 -22.75
CA GLY A 116 10.18 -20.75 -22.26
C GLY A 116 10.94 -19.48 -21.88
N GLU A 117 11.81 -19.65 -20.89
CA GLU A 117 12.59 -18.55 -20.30
C GLU A 117 13.51 -17.89 -21.31
N TRP A 118 13.49 -16.56 -21.33
CA TRP A 118 14.41 -15.68 -22.08
C TRP A 118 14.62 -16.12 -23.54
N SER A 119 13.65 -16.84 -24.08
CA SER A 119 13.77 -17.47 -25.40
C SER A 119 13.73 -16.47 -26.54
N SER A 120 13.14 -15.30 -26.35
CA SER A 120 13.07 -14.24 -27.33
C SER A 120 12.57 -12.92 -26.80
N THR A 121 12.82 -11.86 -27.55
CA THR A 121 12.44 -10.49 -27.28
C THR A 121 11.96 -9.82 -28.56
N ILE A 122 11.36 -8.66 -28.44
CA ILE A 122 11.12 -7.73 -29.55
C ILE A 122 12.03 -6.51 -29.42
N GLU A 123 12.48 -5.98 -30.55
CA GLU A 123 13.34 -4.81 -30.60
C GLU A 123 13.00 -3.90 -31.78
N THR A 124 13.24 -2.58 -31.63
CA THR A 124 12.97 -1.63 -32.73
C THR A 124 13.82 -1.92 -33.97
N SER A 125 13.19 -1.89 -35.15
CA SER A 125 13.84 -2.06 -36.45
C SER A 125 13.20 -1.11 -37.48
N PRO A 126 13.93 -0.17 -38.05
CA PRO A 126 15.35 0.10 -37.92
C PRO A 126 15.74 0.65 -36.54
N GLU A 127 17.06 0.85 -36.34
CA GLU A 127 17.58 1.55 -35.18
C GLU A 127 17.01 2.96 -35.08
N LEU A 128 16.86 3.43 -33.85
CA LEU A 128 16.51 4.82 -33.53
C LEU A 128 17.73 5.74 -33.75
N ASP A 129 17.49 7.02 -33.82
CA ASP A 129 18.56 7.99 -33.58
C ASP A 129 19.15 7.77 -32.17
N VAL A 130 20.42 8.16 -32.02
CA VAL A 130 21.07 8.06 -30.71
C VAL A 130 20.25 8.81 -29.66
N ILE A 131 19.98 8.14 -28.55
CA ILE A 131 19.15 8.66 -27.46
C ILE A 131 19.99 9.65 -26.65
N ASP A 132 19.47 10.85 -26.49
CA ASP A 132 20.03 11.87 -25.58
C ASP A 132 19.30 11.83 -24.24
N PHE A 133 19.94 11.21 -23.25
CA PHE A 133 19.39 11.11 -21.89
C PHE A 133 19.47 12.42 -21.11
N ALA A 134 20.29 13.38 -21.53
CA ALA A 134 20.30 14.71 -20.92
C ALA A 134 19.07 15.54 -21.34
N GLU A 135 18.57 15.31 -22.55
CA GLU A 135 17.40 15.99 -23.09
C GLU A 135 16.08 15.32 -22.66
N THR A 136 16.01 13.98 -22.79
CA THR A 136 14.78 13.18 -22.55
C THR A 136 15.08 11.93 -21.71
N PRO A 137 15.30 12.11 -20.40
CA PRO A 137 15.65 11.00 -19.50
C PRO A 137 14.47 10.11 -19.10
N TYR A 138 13.24 10.57 -19.27
CA TYR A 138 12.04 9.83 -18.81
C TYR A 138 11.38 9.14 -20.00
N TRP A 139 10.99 7.88 -19.79
CA TRP A 139 10.38 7.05 -20.82
C TRP A 139 9.10 6.42 -20.31
N ASN A 140 8.06 6.49 -21.10
CA ASN A 140 6.77 5.91 -20.81
C ASN A 140 6.42 4.86 -21.84
N VAL A 141 5.68 3.83 -21.43
CA VAL A 141 5.05 2.86 -22.32
C VAL A 141 3.75 2.38 -21.70
N LYS A 142 2.71 2.20 -22.48
CA LYS A 142 1.48 1.56 -22.04
C LYS A 142 1.54 0.08 -22.34
N VAL A 143 1.08 -0.74 -21.41
CA VAL A 143 1.07 -2.20 -21.55
C VAL A 143 -0.26 -2.78 -21.13
N TRP A 144 -0.61 -3.92 -21.69
CA TRP A 144 -1.79 -4.68 -21.32
C TRP A 144 -1.45 -6.17 -21.27
N ALA A 145 -1.84 -6.84 -20.20
CA ALA A 145 -1.71 -8.28 -20.02
C ALA A 145 -2.94 -8.85 -19.33
N ASP A 146 -3.25 -10.12 -19.60
CA ASP A 146 -4.36 -10.84 -18.98
C ASP A 146 -3.95 -11.59 -17.70
N LYS A 147 -2.69 -11.50 -17.32
CA LYS A 147 -2.12 -12.12 -16.11
C LYS A 147 -0.98 -11.27 -15.55
N ALA A 148 -0.68 -11.45 -14.27
CA ALA A 148 0.46 -10.82 -13.60
C ALA A 148 1.77 -11.35 -14.19
N ILE A 149 2.60 -10.46 -14.73
CA ILE A 149 3.86 -10.81 -15.43
C ILE A 149 4.94 -9.78 -15.17
N ASN A 150 6.19 -10.17 -15.35
CA ASN A 150 7.32 -9.25 -15.41
C ASN A 150 7.49 -8.69 -16.84
N ILE A 151 7.59 -7.37 -16.93
CA ILE A 151 7.83 -6.64 -18.18
C ILE A 151 9.19 -5.96 -18.07
N VAL A 152 10.08 -6.26 -19.02
CA VAL A 152 11.40 -5.62 -19.09
C VAL A 152 11.40 -4.59 -20.21
N PHE A 153 11.75 -3.35 -19.87
CA PHE A 153 12.00 -2.27 -20.82
C PHE A 153 13.49 -1.94 -20.83
N LYS A 154 14.11 -2.03 -21.97
CA LYS A 154 15.55 -1.93 -22.12
C LYS A 154 15.94 -0.97 -23.25
N LEU A 155 16.88 -0.09 -22.95
CA LEU A 155 17.55 0.74 -23.95
C LEU A 155 19.00 0.27 -24.11
N GLN A 156 19.45 0.12 -25.35
CA GLN A 156 20.77 -0.45 -25.63
C GLN A 156 21.46 0.14 -26.86
N ASN A 157 22.76 -0.09 -26.93
CA ASN A 157 23.57 0.12 -28.14
C ASN A 157 23.36 -1.07 -29.08
N ASN A 158 22.84 -0.82 -30.27
CA ASN A 158 22.67 -1.88 -31.28
C ASN A 158 23.98 -2.57 -31.71
N ALA A 159 25.08 -1.83 -31.76
CA ALA A 159 26.37 -2.40 -32.14
C ALA A 159 26.96 -3.30 -31.05
N ASN A 160 26.62 -3.06 -29.79
CA ASN A 160 27.16 -3.75 -28.62
C ASN A 160 26.01 -4.00 -27.60
N TRP A 161 25.25 -5.05 -27.79
CA TRP A 161 24.05 -5.36 -26.98
C TRP A 161 24.28 -5.49 -25.46
N TRP A 162 25.52 -5.69 -25.00
CA TRP A 162 25.88 -5.67 -23.56
C TRP A 162 26.03 -4.25 -22.98
N GLU A 163 26.07 -3.20 -23.81
CA GLU A 163 25.96 -1.82 -23.41
C GLU A 163 24.49 -1.43 -23.37
N ASN A 164 23.88 -1.57 -22.20
CA ASN A 164 22.46 -1.36 -22.04
C ASN A 164 22.11 -0.87 -20.62
N THR A 165 20.89 -0.39 -20.48
CA THR A 165 20.22 -0.15 -19.21
C THR A 165 18.80 -0.69 -19.32
N GLU A 166 18.38 -1.47 -18.34
CA GLU A 166 17.07 -2.12 -18.34
C GLU A 166 16.36 -1.91 -16.98
N PHE A 167 15.05 -1.87 -17.03
CA PHE A 167 14.16 -1.85 -15.90
C PHE A 167 13.15 -2.98 -16.03
N THR A 168 12.85 -3.63 -14.91
CA THR A 168 11.79 -4.62 -14.82
C THR A 168 10.63 -4.03 -14.03
N TYR A 169 9.43 -4.13 -14.59
CA TYR A 169 8.19 -3.83 -13.91
C TYR A 169 7.43 -5.14 -13.68
N SER A 170 7.04 -5.40 -12.43
CA SER A 170 6.19 -6.55 -12.08
C SER A 170 4.74 -6.11 -12.05
N LEU A 171 3.98 -6.46 -13.10
CA LEU A 171 2.56 -6.21 -13.19
C LEU A 171 1.83 -7.10 -12.17
N SER A 172 1.06 -6.50 -11.30
CA SER A 172 0.28 -7.21 -10.26
C SER A 172 -1.03 -7.79 -10.79
N GLU A 173 -1.68 -8.66 -10.03
CA GLU A 173 -3.01 -9.20 -10.37
C GLU A 173 -4.07 -8.10 -10.55
N ASP A 174 -4.01 -7.03 -9.74
CA ASP A 174 -4.96 -5.91 -9.81
C ASP A 174 -4.78 -5.03 -11.07
N GLU A 175 -3.64 -5.14 -11.73
CA GLU A 175 -3.30 -4.41 -12.96
C GLU A 175 -3.58 -5.22 -14.23
N THR A 176 -4.09 -6.45 -14.10
CA THR A 176 -4.43 -7.30 -15.24
C THR A 176 -5.72 -6.88 -15.95
N ASN A 177 -5.86 -7.26 -17.23
CA ASN A 177 -7.04 -6.99 -18.05
C ASN A 177 -7.40 -5.50 -18.23
N GLN A 178 -6.43 -4.61 -18.03
CA GLN A 178 -6.54 -3.17 -18.25
C GLN A 178 -5.22 -2.63 -18.79
N TRP A 179 -5.26 -1.43 -19.38
CA TRP A 179 -4.03 -0.74 -19.78
C TRP A 179 -3.38 -0.09 -18.57
N VAL A 180 -2.06 -0.27 -18.46
CA VAL A 180 -1.23 0.32 -17.40
C VAL A 180 -0.12 1.13 -18.05
N GLN A 181 0.08 2.38 -17.61
CA GLN A 181 1.22 3.18 -18.04
C GLN A 181 2.42 2.91 -17.15
N LEU A 182 3.50 2.42 -17.74
CA LEU A 182 4.79 2.25 -17.07
C LEU A 182 5.68 3.46 -17.36
N SER A 183 6.46 3.85 -16.37
CA SER A 183 7.37 5.00 -16.46
C SER A 183 8.76 4.61 -15.97
N PHE A 184 9.79 5.00 -16.72
CA PHE A 184 11.18 4.63 -16.44
C PHE A 184 12.06 5.88 -16.39
N ASN A 185 12.93 5.95 -15.40
CA ASN A 185 13.86 7.06 -15.21
C ASN A 185 15.28 6.67 -15.62
N PHE A 186 15.75 7.22 -16.71
CA PHE A 186 17.11 7.04 -17.22
C PHE A 186 18.02 8.25 -16.92
N SER A 187 17.65 9.17 -16.04
CA SER A 187 18.44 10.39 -15.75
C SER A 187 19.85 10.11 -15.22
N GLY A 188 20.07 8.92 -14.65
CA GLY A 188 21.41 8.48 -14.23
C GLY A 188 22.27 7.86 -15.33
N VAL A 189 21.73 7.70 -16.56
CA VAL A 189 22.43 7.05 -17.66
C VAL A 189 23.34 8.06 -18.38
N THR A 190 24.63 7.78 -18.43
CA THR A 190 25.63 8.61 -19.10
C THR A 190 26.06 8.08 -20.47
N ALA A 191 25.40 7.03 -20.95
CA ALA A 191 25.68 6.47 -22.27
C ALA A 191 25.27 7.45 -23.39
N THR A 192 26.09 7.55 -24.44
CA THR A 192 25.87 8.46 -25.57
C THR A 192 25.72 7.70 -26.90
N ASN A 193 25.44 6.40 -26.82
CA ASN A 193 25.44 5.49 -27.97
C ASN A 193 24.25 4.53 -28.02
N TYR A 194 23.26 4.68 -27.11
CA TYR A 194 22.05 3.85 -27.16
C TYR A 194 21.14 4.33 -28.28
N ASN A 195 20.63 3.38 -29.04
CA ASN A 195 19.81 3.64 -30.24
C ASN A 195 18.79 2.54 -30.53
N ARG A 196 18.45 1.72 -29.51
CA ARG A 196 17.49 0.63 -29.67
C ARG A 196 16.67 0.44 -28.41
N ILE A 197 15.35 0.23 -28.58
CA ILE A 197 14.44 -0.25 -27.54
C ILE A 197 14.32 -1.76 -27.68
N GLN A 198 14.34 -2.45 -26.55
CA GLN A 198 14.11 -3.89 -26.47
C GLN A 198 13.13 -4.17 -25.33
N MET A 199 12.19 -5.09 -25.56
CA MET A 199 11.15 -5.43 -24.57
C MET A 199 10.97 -6.93 -24.45
N TRP A 200 10.73 -7.39 -23.22
CA TRP A 200 10.25 -8.74 -22.90
C TRP A 200 8.95 -8.64 -22.09
N PHE A 201 8.08 -9.58 -22.33
CA PHE A 201 6.89 -9.81 -21.51
C PHE A 201 7.03 -11.22 -20.92
N ASP A 202 7.06 -11.31 -19.58
CA ASP A 202 7.27 -12.54 -18.81
C ASP A 202 8.50 -13.37 -19.28
N GLY A 203 9.61 -12.70 -19.49
CA GLY A 203 10.84 -13.34 -19.99
C GLY A 203 11.38 -14.42 -19.04
N ASP A 204 11.11 -14.31 -17.75
CA ASP A 204 11.45 -15.27 -16.68
C ASP A 204 10.35 -16.32 -16.45
N ILE A 205 9.23 -16.25 -17.18
CA ILE A 205 8.03 -17.12 -17.07
C ILE A 205 7.43 -17.25 -15.67
N GLN A 206 7.72 -16.33 -14.76
CA GLN A 206 7.15 -16.35 -13.40
C GLN A 206 5.64 -16.09 -13.39
N GLY A 207 5.11 -15.33 -14.36
CA GLY A 207 3.68 -15.16 -14.59
C GLY A 207 3.00 -16.33 -15.29
N GLY A 208 3.71 -17.43 -15.56
CA GLY A 208 3.16 -18.64 -16.17
C GLY A 208 2.81 -18.51 -17.65
N SER A 209 3.54 -17.66 -18.40
CA SER A 209 3.31 -17.50 -19.84
C SER A 209 3.66 -18.76 -20.63
N GLU A 210 2.79 -19.10 -21.58
CA GLU A 210 2.93 -20.23 -22.49
C GLU A 210 3.11 -19.77 -23.94
N ALA A 211 3.50 -20.69 -24.79
CA ALA A 211 3.64 -20.41 -26.23
C ALA A 211 2.28 -20.03 -26.84
N GLY A 212 2.21 -18.82 -27.41
CA GLY A 212 1.01 -18.29 -28.04
C GLY A 212 0.24 -17.29 -27.17
N ASP A 213 0.62 -17.06 -25.91
CA ASP A 213 0.07 -15.98 -25.09
C ASP A 213 0.38 -14.63 -25.73
N VAL A 214 -0.53 -13.69 -25.58
CA VAL A 214 -0.50 -12.41 -26.30
C VAL A 214 -0.59 -11.26 -25.30
N TYR A 215 0.36 -10.36 -25.41
CA TYR A 215 0.44 -9.13 -24.63
C TYR A 215 0.47 -7.93 -25.57
N TYR A 216 0.07 -6.77 -25.10
CA TYR A 216 -0.01 -5.58 -25.93
C TYR A 216 0.79 -4.45 -25.32
N PHE A 217 1.31 -3.57 -26.20
CA PHE A 217 2.00 -2.35 -25.79
C PHE A 217 1.70 -1.22 -26.77
N ASP A 218 1.84 0.01 -26.26
CA ASP A 218 1.54 1.20 -27.05
C ASP A 218 2.19 2.44 -26.41
N ASP A 219 2.06 3.58 -27.09
CA ASP A 219 2.44 4.90 -26.59
C ASP A 219 3.84 4.91 -25.95
N ILE A 220 4.86 4.48 -26.70
CA ILE A 220 6.24 4.66 -26.25
C ILE A 220 6.64 6.12 -26.48
N GLU A 221 6.80 6.82 -25.37
CA GLU A 221 7.11 8.25 -25.34
C GLU A 221 8.40 8.49 -24.55
N LYS A 222 9.20 9.47 -24.99
CA LYS A 222 10.32 9.99 -24.20
C LYS A 222 10.09 11.46 -23.84
N SER A 223 10.48 11.85 -22.62
CA SER A 223 10.16 13.16 -22.05
C SER A 223 11.33 13.77 -21.28
N SER A 224 11.38 15.10 -21.27
CA SER A 224 12.22 15.87 -20.36
C SER A 224 11.58 16.07 -18.99
N VAL A 225 10.28 15.79 -18.88
CA VAL A 225 9.47 15.97 -17.67
C VAL A 225 9.32 14.64 -16.97
N PRO A 226 9.64 14.55 -15.66
CA PRO A 226 9.35 13.34 -14.90
C PRO A 226 7.87 13.04 -14.93
N PRO A 227 7.48 11.76 -15.03
CA PRO A 227 6.08 11.38 -14.95
C PRO A 227 5.48 11.83 -13.61
N PRO A 228 4.18 12.11 -13.56
CA PRO A 228 3.52 12.43 -12.29
C PRO A 228 3.59 11.24 -11.34
N ALA A 229 3.80 11.52 -10.08
CA ALA A 229 3.63 10.50 -9.05
C ALA A 229 2.13 10.12 -8.95
N LEU A 230 1.85 8.84 -9.02
CA LEU A 230 0.53 8.29 -8.74
C LEU A 230 0.49 7.91 -7.27
N VAL A 231 -0.47 8.45 -6.53
CA VAL A 231 -0.63 8.18 -5.11
C VAL A 231 -2.03 7.63 -4.85
N VAL A 232 -2.06 6.49 -4.18
CA VAL A 232 -3.29 5.79 -3.77
C VAL A 232 -3.41 5.86 -2.26
N PHE A 233 -4.62 6.06 -1.77
CA PHE A 233 -4.94 6.08 -0.35
C PHE A 233 -5.83 4.90 0.01
N THR A 234 -5.55 4.28 1.15
CA THR A 234 -6.47 3.37 1.81
C THR A 234 -6.76 3.92 3.21
N PRO A 235 -8.02 4.22 3.56
CA PRO A 235 -9.20 4.20 2.68
C PRO A 235 -9.14 5.24 1.55
N GLU A 236 -9.84 5.01 0.46
CA GLU A 236 -9.94 5.96 -0.66
C GLU A 236 -10.48 7.32 -0.21
N ALA A 237 -10.13 8.37 -0.93
CA ALA A 237 -10.55 9.72 -0.60
C ALA A 237 -12.08 9.87 -0.60
N GLY A 238 -12.63 10.34 0.51
CA GLY A 238 -14.07 10.53 0.71
C GLY A 238 -14.82 9.25 1.09
N SER A 239 -14.13 8.14 1.37
CA SER A 239 -14.77 6.91 1.87
C SER A 239 -15.60 7.20 3.12
N SER A 240 -16.76 6.56 3.20
CA SER A 240 -17.62 6.48 4.38
C SER A 240 -17.65 5.03 4.89
N ASP A 241 -18.12 4.85 6.11
CA ASP A 241 -18.22 3.53 6.75
C ASP A 241 -16.88 2.80 6.96
N VAL A 242 -15.79 3.57 7.09
CA VAL A 242 -14.47 3.05 7.47
C VAL A 242 -14.50 2.56 8.91
N LEU A 243 -13.97 1.38 9.18
CA LEU A 243 -13.97 0.83 10.55
C LEU A 243 -13.07 1.65 11.48
N GLN A 244 -13.45 1.75 12.75
CA GLN A 244 -12.77 2.58 13.76
C GLN A 244 -11.29 2.22 13.97
N TYR A 245 -10.90 1.01 13.60
CA TYR A 245 -9.58 0.43 13.79
C TYR A 245 -8.84 0.15 12.48
N SER A 246 -9.35 0.66 11.36
CA SER A 246 -8.70 0.47 10.06
C SER A 246 -7.28 1.01 10.04
N GLN A 247 -6.38 0.25 9.46
CA GLN A 247 -5.08 0.76 9.04
C GLN A 247 -5.28 1.71 7.86
N LEU A 248 -4.49 2.76 7.82
CA LEU A 248 -4.49 3.71 6.72
C LEU A 248 -3.19 3.54 5.93
N SER A 249 -3.24 3.67 4.62
CA SER A 249 -2.02 3.65 3.82
C SER A 249 -1.96 4.77 2.78
N ILE A 250 -0.74 5.15 2.43
CA ILE A 250 -0.42 6.07 1.34
C ILE A 250 0.61 5.35 0.48
N THR A 251 0.21 4.90 -0.69
CA THR A 251 1.07 4.14 -1.61
C THR A 251 1.35 4.98 -2.85
N SER A 252 2.60 5.02 -3.27
CA SER A 252 3.03 5.68 -4.50
C SER A 252 3.72 4.68 -5.43
N ASN A 253 3.65 4.94 -6.74
CA ASN A 253 4.49 4.25 -7.72
C ASN A 253 5.97 4.65 -7.62
N PHE A 254 6.30 5.67 -6.82
CA PHE A 254 7.66 6.15 -6.57
C PHE A 254 8.02 6.02 -5.09
N ALA A 255 9.31 5.83 -4.81
CA ALA A 255 9.81 5.80 -3.45
C ALA A 255 9.77 7.18 -2.80
N PHE A 256 9.36 7.24 -1.53
CA PHE A 256 9.47 8.43 -0.69
C PHE A 256 10.85 8.44 -0.02
N VAL A 257 11.56 9.54 -0.14
CA VAL A 257 12.87 9.75 0.52
C VAL A 257 12.94 11.10 1.21
N ASN A 258 13.84 11.25 2.16
CA ASN A 258 14.15 12.56 2.73
C ASN A 258 14.64 13.54 1.64
N ASN A 259 14.57 14.84 1.89
CA ASN A 259 14.99 15.86 0.93
C ASN A 259 16.47 15.75 0.51
N ASP A 260 17.31 15.12 1.33
CA ASP A 260 18.72 14.84 1.01
C ASP A 260 18.92 13.51 0.24
N GLY A 261 17.85 12.75 0.01
CA GLY A 261 17.86 11.47 -0.69
C GLY A 261 18.14 10.27 0.21
N SER A 262 18.20 10.44 1.53
CA SER A 262 18.32 9.33 2.47
C SER A 262 16.96 8.67 2.75
N ASP A 263 16.99 7.42 3.20
CA ASP A 263 15.79 6.68 3.61
C ASP A 263 15.10 7.34 4.81
N ILE A 264 13.78 7.15 4.91
CA ILE A 264 12.96 7.70 5.99
C ILE A 264 12.98 6.72 7.17
N GLU A 265 13.83 6.98 8.16
CA GLU A 265 13.93 6.13 9.36
C GLU A 265 12.77 6.35 10.35
N ASN A 266 12.14 7.52 10.35
CA ASN A 266 11.03 7.86 11.25
C ASN A 266 9.82 8.39 10.48
N PRO A 267 8.95 7.52 9.97
CA PRO A 267 7.79 7.91 9.18
C PRO A 267 6.82 8.85 9.90
N VAL A 268 6.68 8.73 11.24
CA VAL A 268 5.79 9.60 12.03
C VAL A 268 6.18 11.07 11.90
N SER A 269 7.44 11.38 11.67
CA SER A 269 7.93 12.76 11.55
C SER A 269 7.51 13.47 10.27
N VAL A 270 7.09 12.74 9.25
CA VAL A 270 6.72 13.25 7.92
C VAL A 270 5.25 13.08 7.58
N LEU A 271 4.49 12.46 8.47
CA LEU A 271 3.06 12.17 8.29
C LEU A 271 2.19 12.98 9.26
N GLU A 272 0.94 13.09 8.94
CA GLU A 272 -0.08 13.71 9.79
C GLU A 272 -1.38 12.91 9.76
N LEU A 273 -2.02 12.79 10.94
CA LEU A 273 -3.39 12.31 11.09
C LEU A 273 -4.13 13.31 11.97
N LYS A 274 -5.28 13.82 11.52
CA LYS A 274 -6.01 14.90 12.17
C LYS A 274 -7.52 14.68 12.12
N GLU A 275 -8.23 15.26 13.09
CA GLU A 275 -9.68 15.30 13.07
C GLU A 275 -10.18 16.31 12.03
N ASN A 276 -11.22 15.95 11.30
CA ASN A 276 -11.98 16.75 10.34
C ASN A 276 -11.19 17.26 9.11
N ASN A 277 -10.03 17.91 9.27
CA ASN A 277 -9.29 18.53 8.18
C ASN A 277 -7.83 18.83 8.58
N SER A 278 -7.03 19.37 7.67
CA SER A 278 -5.62 19.69 7.89
C SER A 278 -5.33 20.64 9.06
N SER A 279 -6.31 21.38 9.55
CA SER A 279 -6.20 22.27 10.72
C SER A 279 -6.82 21.68 12.00
N GLY A 280 -7.30 20.44 11.93
CA GLY A 280 -7.93 19.74 13.05
C GLY A 280 -6.95 19.35 14.15
N ALA A 281 -7.48 18.82 15.26
CA ALA A 281 -6.65 18.28 16.33
C ALA A 281 -5.85 17.08 15.83
N SER A 282 -4.59 16.99 16.25
CA SER A 282 -3.74 15.84 15.91
C SER A 282 -4.22 14.59 16.62
N VAL A 283 -4.31 13.49 15.90
CA VAL A 283 -4.61 12.15 16.41
C VAL A 283 -3.28 11.39 16.51
N PRO A 284 -2.94 10.82 17.67
CA PRO A 284 -1.74 10.01 17.83
C PRO A 284 -1.79 8.75 16.94
N PHE A 285 -0.69 8.40 16.31
CA PHE A 285 -0.59 7.22 15.46
C PHE A 285 0.82 6.63 15.47
N TYR A 286 0.91 5.37 15.09
CA TYR A 286 2.14 4.68 14.70
C TYR A 286 2.26 4.71 13.19
N ALA A 287 3.48 4.66 12.65
CA ALA A 287 3.68 4.55 11.22
C ALA A 287 4.92 3.74 10.87
N THR A 288 4.83 3.03 9.78
CA THR A 288 5.93 2.34 9.13
C THR A 288 6.02 2.76 7.67
N ILE A 289 7.16 2.46 7.04
CA ILE A 289 7.34 2.56 5.59
C ILE A 289 7.80 1.20 5.07
N SER A 290 7.34 0.81 3.89
CA SER A 290 7.72 -0.44 3.25
C SER A 290 9.22 -0.48 2.89
N GLU A 291 9.79 -1.66 2.68
CA GLU A 291 11.19 -1.83 2.27
C GLU A 291 11.54 -1.08 0.98
N ASN A 292 10.58 -0.95 0.06
CA ASN A 292 10.74 -0.19 -1.18
C ASN A 292 10.51 1.31 -1.01
N ASN A 293 10.29 1.79 0.21
CA ASN A 293 9.99 3.18 0.54
C ASN A 293 8.78 3.78 -0.21
N ASN A 294 7.89 2.98 -0.75
CA ASN A 294 6.78 3.46 -1.56
C ASN A 294 5.41 3.43 -0.86
N THR A 295 5.31 2.81 0.31
CA THR A 295 4.06 2.71 1.06
C THR A 295 4.26 3.11 2.52
N PHE A 296 3.58 4.15 2.96
CA PHE A 296 3.39 4.45 4.37
C PHE A 296 2.17 3.70 4.90
N THR A 297 2.33 3.04 6.03
CA THR A 297 1.23 2.47 6.81
C THR A 297 1.07 3.28 8.09
N ILE A 298 -0.16 3.72 8.39
CA ILE A 298 -0.51 4.54 9.55
C ILE A 298 -1.52 3.77 10.39
N VAL A 299 -1.24 3.61 11.67
CA VAL A 299 -2.13 2.93 12.62
C VAL A 299 -2.45 3.88 13.77
N PRO A 300 -3.70 4.33 13.94
CA PRO A 300 -4.09 5.13 15.09
C PRO A 300 -3.76 4.42 16.41
N VAL A 301 -3.26 5.16 17.41
CA VAL A 301 -2.96 4.60 18.74
C VAL A 301 -4.21 4.10 19.46
N GLU A 302 -5.29 4.86 19.30
CA GLU A 302 -6.61 4.52 19.84
C GLU A 302 -7.60 4.37 18.71
N VAL A 303 -8.66 3.61 18.92
CA VAL A 303 -9.76 3.49 17.95
C VAL A 303 -10.35 4.86 17.63
N LEU A 304 -10.61 5.09 16.37
CA LEU A 304 -11.17 6.35 15.90
C LEU A 304 -12.64 6.50 16.33
N SER A 305 -13.08 7.72 16.59
CA SER A 305 -14.44 7.99 17.05
C SER A 305 -15.49 7.61 16.00
N THR A 306 -16.52 6.91 16.43
CA THR A 306 -17.69 6.54 15.61
C THR A 306 -18.30 7.76 14.94
N GLY A 307 -18.49 7.71 13.63
CA GLY A 307 -19.03 8.81 12.82
C GLY A 307 -18.08 10.01 12.66
N GLY A 308 -16.86 9.91 13.18
CA GLY A 308 -15.84 10.96 13.05
C GLY A 308 -15.30 11.07 11.62
N THR A 309 -14.97 12.28 11.20
CA THR A 309 -14.26 12.52 9.94
C THR A 309 -12.78 12.76 10.26
N TYR A 310 -11.89 12.20 9.46
CA TYR A 310 -10.45 12.31 9.63
C TYR A 310 -9.77 12.71 8.36
N TRP A 311 -8.64 13.37 8.51
CA TRP A 311 -7.74 13.78 7.45
C TRP A 311 -6.35 13.19 7.73
N PHE A 312 -5.70 12.62 6.72
CA PHE A 312 -4.34 12.10 6.84
C PHE A 312 -3.53 12.40 5.58
N GLY A 313 -2.24 12.50 5.71
CA GLY A 313 -1.39 12.81 4.58
C GLY A 313 0.09 12.95 4.92
N VAL A 314 0.88 13.22 3.89
CA VAL A 314 2.30 13.58 4.00
C VAL A 314 2.41 15.08 4.21
N GLN A 315 3.27 15.50 5.14
CA GLN A 315 3.53 16.93 5.39
C GLN A 315 4.17 17.58 4.16
N ASP A 316 3.62 18.71 3.74
CA ASP A 316 4.10 19.42 2.56
C ASP A 316 5.59 19.75 2.66
N GLY A 317 6.36 19.30 1.68
CA GLY A 317 7.79 19.56 1.59
C GLY A 317 8.67 18.77 2.58
N ALA A 318 8.09 17.85 3.37
CA ALA A 318 8.87 17.03 4.31
C ALA A 318 9.74 15.99 3.58
N VAL A 319 9.26 15.46 2.48
CA VAL A 319 9.91 14.42 1.68
C VAL A 319 9.84 14.77 0.19
N LYS A 320 10.56 14.02 -0.62
CA LYS A 320 10.48 14.04 -2.08
C LYS A 320 10.31 12.61 -2.62
N PHE A 321 9.94 12.51 -3.87
CA PHE A 321 10.01 11.24 -4.60
C PHE A 321 11.44 11.02 -5.12
N ASP A 322 11.97 9.82 -4.95
CA ASP A 322 13.36 9.53 -5.37
C ASP A 322 13.50 9.53 -6.89
N GLU A 323 12.57 8.94 -7.60
CA GLU A 323 12.66 8.76 -9.05
C GLU A 323 12.60 10.07 -9.83
N ASN A 324 11.79 11.04 -9.38
CA ASN A 324 11.62 12.30 -10.11
C ASN A 324 12.13 13.53 -9.35
N GLN A 325 12.65 13.36 -8.12
CA GLN A 325 13.18 14.41 -7.25
C GLN A 325 12.17 15.52 -6.91
N GLN A 326 10.89 15.32 -7.18
CA GLN A 326 9.85 16.30 -6.86
C GLN A 326 9.52 16.28 -5.38
N SER A 327 9.47 17.47 -4.78
CA SER A 327 9.02 17.63 -3.40
C SER A 327 7.55 17.25 -3.29
N VAL A 328 7.23 16.42 -2.29
CA VAL A 328 5.87 15.98 -2.00
C VAL A 328 5.06 17.13 -1.41
N SER A 329 3.92 17.44 -2.03
CA SER A 329 2.96 18.43 -1.51
C SER A 329 1.54 18.10 -1.96
N GLY A 330 0.55 18.43 -1.13
CA GLY A 330 -0.86 18.20 -1.44
C GLY A 330 -1.27 16.72 -1.39
N ILE A 331 -0.41 15.83 -0.88
CA ILE A 331 -0.70 14.39 -0.76
C ILE A 331 -1.44 14.14 0.55
N ASN A 332 -2.75 14.13 0.45
CA ASN A 332 -3.63 13.92 1.60
C ASN A 332 -5.01 13.40 1.17
N SER A 333 -5.69 12.79 2.13
CA SER A 333 -7.03 12.23 1.96
C SER A 333 -7.89 12.49 3.18
N THR A 334 -9.20 12.37 3.01
CA THR A 334 -10.19 12.41 4.08
C THR A 334 -11.10 11.20 3.99
N PHE A 335 -11.54 10.71 5.15
CA PHE A 335 -12.51 9.62 5.24
C PHE A 335 -13.42 9.84 6.45
N THR A 336 -14.54 9.11 6.49
CA THR A 336 -15.48 9.13 7.62
C THR A 336 -15.61 7.73 8.19
N VAL A 337 -15.44 7.63 9.50
CA VAL A 337 -15.60 6.39 10.24
C VAL A 337 -17.08 6.01 10.31
N THR A 338 -17.37 4.71 10.27
CA THR A 338 -18.74 4.19 10.37
C THR A 338 -19.47 4.74 11.59
N SER A 339 -20.77 4.93 11.45
CA SER A 339 -21.64 5.26 12.58
C SER A 339 -22.01 4.06 13.45
N ASN A 340 -21.66 2.86 13.01
CA ASN A 340 -21.88 1.65 13.79
C ASN A 340 -20.90 1.59 14.97
N PRO A 341 -21.35 1.24 16.17
CA PRO A 341 -20.46 1.03 17.30
C PRO A 341 -19.55 -0.17 17.02
N MET A 342 -18.39 -0.21 17.69
CA MET A 342 -17.58 -1.42 17.70
C MET A 342 -18.40 -2.60 18.25
N PRO A 343 -18.23 -3.80 17.67
CA PRO A 343 -18.79 -5.01 18.24
C PRO A 343 -18.34 -5.22 19.70
N ASN A 344 -19.20 -5.79 20.53
CA ASN A 344 -18.82 -6.15 21.88
C ASN A 344 -17.87 -7.33 21.84
N MET A 345 -16.68 -7.16 22.43
CA MET A 345 -15.69 -8.23 22.58
C MET A 345 -15.68 -8.72 24.04
N GLU A 346 -15.48 -10.03 24.21
CA GLU A 346 -15.20 -10.63 25.52
C GLU A 346 -13.69 -10.78 25.72
N VAL A 347 -13.25 -10.64 26.96
CA VAL A 347 -11.86 -10.88 27.33
C VAL A 347 -11.62 -12.38 27.31
N TYR A 348 -10.69 -12.83 26.49
CA TYR A 348 -10.24 -14.22 26.47
C TYR A 348 -9.07 -14.43 27.43
N GLU A 349 -8.14 -13.49 27.48
CA GLU A 349 -7.01 -13.51 28.41
C GLU A 349 -6.46 -12.09 28.60
N ASP A 350 -6.37 -11.65 29.87
CA ASP A 350 -5.76 -10.37 30.27
C ASP A 350 -4.57 -10.55 31.24
N PHE A 351 -4.19 -11.78 31.54
CA PHE A 351 -3.16 -12.16 32.49
C PHE A 351 -3.28 -11.53 33.90
N ASP A 352 -4.31 -10.74 34.15
CA ASP A 352 -4.63 -10.10 35.44
C ASP A 352 -5.77 -10.81 36.20
N GLY A 353 -6.30 -11.91 35.66
CA GLY A 353 -7.25 -12.80 36.30
C GLY A 353 -8.54 -13.07 35.56
N ASN A 354 -8.75 -12.49 34.36
CA ASN A 354 -9.84 -12.85 33.48
C ASN A 354 -9.28 -13.77 32.39
N SER A 355 -9.64 -15.04 32.44
CA SER A 355 -9.19 -16.04 31.47
C SER A 355 -10.33 -16.94 31.04
N GLN A 356 -10.54 -17.02 29.74
CA GLN A 356 -11.46 -17.95 29.06
C GLN A 356 -10.71 -18.89 28.11
N CYS A 357 -9.39 -18.97 28.25
CA CYS A 357 -8.55 -19.81 27.41
C CYS A 357 -7.39 -20.41 28.21
N LEU A 358 -6.67 -21.33 27.57
CA LEU A 358 -5.40 -21.85 28.04
C LEU A 358 -4.31 -21.38 27.09
N VAL A 359 -3.19 -20.91 27.63
CA VAL A 359 -1.96 -20.79 26.86
C VAL A 359 -1.38 -22.17 26.72
N VAL A 360 -1.36 -22.68 25.49
CA VAL A 360 -0.85 -24.03 25.20
C VAL A 360 0.64 -23.92 24.95
N GLU A 361 1.43 -24.52 25.84
CA GLU A 361 2.86 -24.68 25.57
C GLU A 361 3.03 -25.58 24.33
N SER A 362 3.75 -25.09 23.35
CA SER A 362 3.88 -25.69 22.03
C SER A 362 4.22 -27.18 22.07
N LEU A 363 3.41 -27.98 21.39
CA LEU A 363 3.70 -29.37 21.13
C LEU A 363 4.74 -29.47 20.00
N GLY A 364 5.99 -29.80 20.32
CA GLY A 364 6.87 -30.49 19.39
C GLY A 364 8.13 -29.82 18.89
N ASP A 365 8.42 -28.56 19.13
CA ASP A 365 9.74 -27.95 18.91
C ASP A 365 9.91 -26.76 19.87
N PRO A 366 11.13 -26.41 20.31
CA PRO A 366 11.27 -25.36 21.33
C PRO A 366 10.75 -24.01 20.77
N ALA A 367 9.44 -23.81 20.92
CA ALA A 367 8.73 -22.59 20.48
C ALA A 367 9.16 -21.34 21.25
N GLY A 368 10.08 -21.49 22.17
CA GLY A 368 10.54 -20.42 23.03
C GLY A 368 10.18 -20.65 24.51
N LEU A 369 10.53 -19.67 25.31
CA LEU A 369 10.24 -19.66 26.74
C LEU A 369 9.08 -18.74 27.02
N TYR A 370 8.12 -19.20 27.81
CA TYR A 370 6.96 -18.44 28.24
C TYR A 370 7.06 -18.08 29.72
N ASN A 371 6.70 -16.85 30.05
CA ASN A 371 6.46 -16.40 31.42
C ASN A 371 5.10 -15.69 31.46
N LEU A 372 4.10 -16.37 31.98
CA LEU A 372 2.71 -15.91 32.03
C LEU A 372 2.44 -14.89 33.16
N THR A 373 3.45 -14.54 33.94
CA THR A 373 3.35 -13.60 35.05
C THR A 373 4.42 -12.52 34.96
N ALA A 374 4.85 -12.20 33.74
CA ALA A 374 5.80 -11.13 33.51
C ALA A 374 5.13 -9.77 33.81
N LEU A 375 5.93 -8.81 34.25
CA LEU A 375 5.47 -7.44 34.39
C LEU A 375 5.55 -6.74 33.04
N ASP A 376 4.62 -5.83 32.83
CA ASP A 376 4.58 -4.96 31.66
C ASP A 376 5.94 -4.27 31.45
N PRO A 377 6.58 -4.41 30.29
CA PRO A 377 7.88 -3.81 29.99
C PRO A 377 7.85 -2.27 29.99
N SER A 378 6.70 -1.64 29.86
CA SER A 378 6.54 -0.18 29.98
C SER A 378 6.55 0.32 31.42
N GLY A 379 6.51 -0.58 32.41
CA GLY A 379 6.52 -0.27 33.82
C GLY A 379 5.13 -0.01 34.42
N ALA A 380 4.07 -0.27 33.69
CA ALA A 380 2.72 -0.27 34.24
C ALA A 380 2.53 -1.41 35.25
N ALA A 381 1.61 -1.23 36.22
CA ALA A 381 1.23 -2.29 37.15
C ALA A 381 0.22 -3.23 36.47
N ASN A 382 0.71 -4.06 35.57
CA ASN A 382 -0.02 -4.94 34.68
C ASN A 382 0.76 -6.24 34.51
N THR A 383 0.08 -7.37 34.38
CA THR A 383 0.67 -8.67 34.14
C THR A 383 0.46 -9.05 32.67
N VAL A 384 1.47 -9.59 32.05
CA VAL A 384 1.47 -9.90 30.60
C VAL A 384 2.12 -11.25 30.35
N ILE A 385 1.90 -11.86 29.20
CA ILE A 385 2.76 -12.97 28.75
C ILE A 385 4.06 -12.40 28.17
N GLU A 386 5.17 -12.88 28.66
CA GLU A 386 6.49 -12.71 28.06
C GLU A 386 6.81 -13.97 27.25
N TRP A 387 7.12 -13.81 26.00
CA TRP A 387 7.51 -14.90 25.10
C TRP A 387 8.87 -14.61 24.48
N THR A 388 9.87 -15.45 24.79
CA THR A 388 11.18 -15.38 24.14
C THR A 388 11.26 -16.42 23.04
N LYS A 389 11.42 -15.96 21.80
CA LYS A 389 11.48 -16.79 20.60
C LYS A 389 12.61 -17.80 20.66
N GLY A 390 12.28 -19.06 20.43
CA GLY A 390 13.22 -20.17 20.48
C GLY A 390 14.19 -20.23 19.30
N PRO A 391 15.15 -21.18 19.34
CA PRO A 391 16.17 -21.33 18.30
C PRO A 391 15.69 -22.09 17.05
N SER A 392 14.39 -22.29 16.86
CA SER A 392 13.88 -22.92 15.66
C SER A 392 14.07 -21.99 14.46
N TRP A 393 14.52 -22.55 13.37
CA TRP A 393 14.72 -21.86 12.10
C TRP A 393 13.53 -22.03 11.14
N SER A 394 12.44 -22.66 11.64
CA SER A 394 11.29 -23.00 10.81
C SER A 394 10.33 -21.82 10.58
N GLY A 395 10.48 -20.71 11.34
CA GLY A 395 9.56 -19.57 11.29
C GLY A 395 8.15 -19.86 11.78
N TRP A 396 7.93 -21.02 12.42
CA TRP A 396 6.63 -21.49 12.89
C TRP A 396 6.41 -21.31 14.39
N GLU A 397 7.35 -20.67 15.08
CA GLU A 397 7.19 -20.34 16.48
C GLU A 397 6.04 -19.38 16.68
N ARG A 398 5.21 -19.66 17.67
CA ARG A 398 3.97 -18.95 17.92
C ARG A 398 3.56 -18.98 19.37
N VAL A 399 2.75 -18.03 19.78
CA VAL A 399 1.95 -18.15 20.99
C VAL A 399 0.61 -18.77 20.59
N HIS A 400 0.18 -19.78 21.34
CA HIS A 400 -1.02 -20.55 21.08
C HIS A 400 -2.00 -20.43 22.24
N PHE A 401 -3.20 -19.96 21.96
CA PHE A 401 -4.32 -19.91 22.89
C PHE A 401 -5.38 -20.92 22.48
N GLN A 402 -5.83 -21.73 23.44
CA GLN A 402 -6.98 -22.61 23.27
C GLN A 402 -8.15 -22.08 24.07
N LEU A 403 -9.22 -21.66 23.41
CA LEU A 403 -10.44 -21.17 24.04
C LEU A 403 -11.17 -22.28 24.77
N ASN A 404 -11.88 -21.93 25.84
CA ASN A 404 -12.69 -22.88 26.63
C ASN A 404 -13.93 -23.40 25.85
N ALA A 405 -14.33 -22.68 24.80
CA ALA A 405 -15.35 -23.08 23.83
C ALA A 405 -15.09 -22.33 22.51
N PRO A 406 -15.59 -22.82 21.38
CA PRO A 406 -15.55 -22.06 20.12
C PRO A 406 -16.29 -20.71 20.27
N PHE A 407 -15.85 -19.69 19.55
CA PHE A 407 -16.63 -18.45 19.47
C PHE A 407 -17.84 -18.59 18.53
N ASP A 408 -18.83 -17.71 18.68
CA ASP A 408 -20.01 -17.68 17.83
C ASP A 408 -19.76 -16.80 16.60
N GLY A 409 -19.34 -17.41 15.49
CA GLY A 409 -18.99 -16.75 14.23
C GLY A 409 -20.18 -16.27 13.39
N THR A 410 -21.35 -16.03 13.99
CA THR A 410 -22.55 -15.53 13.28
C THR A 410 -22.72 -14.02 13.36
N LEU A 411 -21.84 -13.33 14.08
CA LEU A 411 -21.87 -11.89 14.33
C LEU A 411 -20.69 -11.20 13.61
N ASP A 412 -20.73 -9.88 13.53
CA ASP A 412 -19.58 -9.07 13.09
C ASP A 412 -18.41 -9.29 14.06
N ASP A 413 -17.51 -10.20 13.71
CA ASP A 413 -16.53 -10.73 14.62
C ASP A 413 -15.24 -9.94 14.56
N VAL A 414 -14.94 -9.27 15.67
CA VAL A 414 -13.69 -8.52 15.85
C VAL A 414 -12.88 -9.20 16.95
N PHE A 415 -11.60 -9.47 16.64
CA PHE A 415 -10.59 -9.83 17.62
C PHE A 415 -9.70 -8.65 17.90
N SER A 416 -9.20 -8.53 19.12
CA SER A 416 -8.12 -7.61 19.45
C SER A 416 -7.11 -8.27 20.37
N PHE A 417 -5.87 -7.82 20.27
CA PHE A 417 -4.77 -8.18 21.17
C PHE A 417 -3.71 -7.08 21.13
N ARG A 418 -2.92 -7.01 22.19
CA ARG A 418 -1.82 -6.06 22.29
C ARG A 418 -0.49 -6.77 22.18
N VAL A 419 0.46 -6.16 21.50
CA VAL A 419 1.83 -6.64 21.38
C VAL A 419 2.81 -5.52 21.70
N PHE A 420 3.85 -5.87 22.45
CA PHE A 420 5.06 -5.06 22.59
C PHE A 420 6.23 -5.87 22.01
N SER A 421 6.94 -5.26 21.08
CA SER A 421 8.07 -5.89 20.37
C SER A 421 9.35 -5.06 20.57
N PRO A 422 10.53 -5.67 20.76
CA PRO A 422 11.80 -4.96 20.79
C PRO A 422 12.29 -4.53 19.39
N VAL A 423 11.58 -4.92 18.34
CA VAL A 423 11.94 -4.68 16.94
C VAL A 423 10.66 -4.47 16.12
N THR A 424 10.75 -3.70 15.05
CA THR A 424 9.68 -3.62 14.05
C THR A 424 9.65 -4.93 13.27
N THR A 425 8.49 -5.60 13.23
CA THR A 425 8.34 -6.90 12.57
C THR A 425 6.89 -7.21 12.23
N GLY A 426 6.69 -8.17 11.34
CA GLY A 426 5.37 -8.66 10.96
C GLY A 426 4.74 -9.56 12.02
N ILE A 427 3.42 -9.47 12.16
CA ILE A 427 2.61 -10.37 12.98
C ILE A 427 1.61 -11.06 12.07
N ARG A 428 1.43 -12.37 12.31
CA ARG A 428 0.34 -13.15 11.72
C ARG A 428 -0.57 -13.66 12.82
N PHE A 429 -1.85 -13.58 12.57
CA PHE A 429 -2.90 -14.12 13.42
C PHE A 429 -3.60 -15.24 12.68
N LYS A 430 -3.81 -16.37 13.34
CA LYS A 430 -4.46 -17.52 12.75
C LYS A 430 -5.52 -18.08 13.69
N LEU A 431 -6.67 -18.46 13.12
CA LEU A 431 -7.73 -19.21 13.76
C LEU A 431 -7.71 -20.65 13.25
N ALA A 432 -7.95 -21.62 14.13
CA ALA A 432 -8.07 -23.02 13.76
C ALA A 432 -9.10 -23.76 14.64
N ASP A 433 -9.58 -24.89 14.14
CA ASP A 433 -10.44 -25.83 14.85
C ASP A 433 -9.57 -26.90 15.56
N ALA A 434 -9.93 -27.30 16.76
CA ALA A 434 -9.22 -28.30 17.56
C ALA A 434 -9.12 -29.70 16.93
N THR A 435 -10.02 -30.00 15.98
CA THR A 435 -10.10 -31.33 15.37
C THR A 435 -9.20 -31.49 14.17
N GLU A 436 -8.56 -30.39 13.72
CA GLU A 436 -8.01 -30.31 12.39
C GLU A 436 -6.51 -30.06 12.37
N ASP A 437 -5.87 -30.79 11.50
CA ASP A 437 -4.54 -30.51 11.00
C ASP A 437 -4.54 -29.08 10.40
N TRP A 438 -3.69 -28.24 10.84
CA TRP A 438 -3.57 -26.82 10.55
C TRP A 438 -3.32 -26.44 9.07
N GLU A 439 -3.27 -27.42 8.17
CA GLU A 439 -3.22 -27.25 6.72
C GLU A 439 -4.62 -27.28 6.05
N GLN A 440 -5.73 -27.37 6.81
CA GLN A 440 -7.03 -27.57 6.20
C GLN A 440 -7.74 -26.28 5.75
N THR A 441 -8.56 -26.45 4.72
CA THR A 441 -9.46 -25.47 4.16
C THR A 441 -10.43 -24.93 5.22
N GLY A 442 -10.38 -23.62 5.46
CA GLY A 442 -11.25 -22.91 6.41
C GLY A 442 -10.52 -22.19 7.53
N ASN A 443 -9.20 -22.35 7.65
CA ASN A 443 -8.42 -21.57 8.59
C ASN A 443 -8.31 -20.11 8.11
N TYR A 444 -8.48 -19.17 9.03
CA TYR A 444 -8.17 -17.76 8.81
C TYR A 444 -6.72 -17.51 9.20
N GLU A 445 -5.93 -16.91 8.33
CA GLU A 445 -4.54 -16.51 8.62
C GLU A 445 -4.20 -15.19 7.91
N THR A 446 -3.87 -14.13 8.65
CA THR A 446 -3.39 -12.87 8.09
C THR A 446 -2.03 -13.06 7.42
N GLY A 447 -1.75 -12.31 6.36
CA GLY A 447 -0.48 -12.40 5.61
C GLY A 447 -0.31 -13.70 4.84
N SER A 448 -1.39 -14.41 4.53
CA SER A 448 -1.43 -15.52 3.57
C SER A 448 -1.83 -15.00 2.18
N GLU A 449 -1.78 -15.88 1.16
CA GLU A 449 -2.27 -15.52 -0.20
C GLU A 449 -3.76 -15.12 -0.21
N SER A 450 -4.57 -15.67 0.72
CA SER A 450 -5.99 -15.34 0.86
C SER A 450 -6.25 -14.11 1.73
N PHE A 451 -5.30 -13.70 2.58
CA PHE A 451 -5.39 -12.56 3.49
C PHE A 451 -4.03 -11.84 3.51
N PRO A 452 -3.73 -11.04 2.49
CA PRO A 452 -2.36 -10.57 2.20
C PRO A 452 -1.81 -9.52 3.19
N ASP A 453 -2.65 -8.87 3.98
CA ASP A 453 -2.21 -7.74 4.80
C ASP A 453 -1.51 -8.19 6.09
N PRO A 454 -0.18 -8.16 6.18
CA PRO A 454 0.54 -8.44 7.40
C PRO A 454 0.31 -7.30 8.40
N LEU A 455 0.00 -7.65 9.65
CA LEU A 455 0.04 -6.68 10.74
C LEU A 455 1.51 -6.35 11.05
N ILE A 456 1.83 -5.08 11.16
CA ILE A 456 3.20 -4.64 11.50
C ILE A 456 3.21 -4.03 12.89
N VAL A 457 4.01 -4.60 13.80
CA VAL A 457 4.29 -4.01 15.11
C VAL A 457 5.51 -3.11 15.04
N VAL A 458 5.39 -1.89 15.59
CA VAL A 458 6.48 -0.93 15.72
C VAL A 458 7.23 -1.18 17.03
N GLU A 459 8.54 -1.08 16.98
CA GLU A 459 9.40 -1.41 18.12
C GLU A 459 9.21 -0.55 19.37
N ASN A 460 9.45 -1.16 20.53
CA ASN A 460 9.58 -0.53 21.84
C ASN A 460 8.32 0.22 22.34
N GLN A 461 7.14 -0.20 21.89
CA GLN A 461 5.87 0.35 22.34
C GLN A 461 4.74 -0.67 22.26
N TRP A 462 3.72 -0.53 23.13
CA TRP A 462 2.51 -1.31 23.03
C TRP A 462 1.67 -0.86 21.85
N GLN A 463 1.20 -1.81 21.09
CA GLN A 463 0.30 -1.57 19.96
C GLN A 463 -0.88 -2.54 20.03
N THR A 464 -2.10 -2.03 19.87
CA THR A 464 -3.31 -2.84 19.83
C THR A 464 -3.66 -3.12 18.37
N PHE A 465 -3.89 -4.39 18.07
CA PHE A 465 -4.36 -4.86 16.78
C PHE A 465 -5.82 -5.23 16.85
N TYR A 466 -6.56 -4.87 15.84
CA TYR A 466 -7.95 -5.24 15.64
C TYR A 466 -8.09 -5.96 14.32
N LEU A 467 -8.78 -7.10 14.32
CA LEU A 467 -8.99 -7.94 13.15
C LEU A 467 -10.47 -8.15 12.95
N ASN A 468 -10.98 -7.73 11.80
CA ASN A 468 -12.33 -8.07 11.39
C ASN A 468 -12.31 -9.39 10.61
N ILE A 469 -13.04 -10.39 11.08
CA ILE A 469 -13.11 -11.72 10.48
C ILE A 469 -14.50 -12.04 9.92
N SER A 470 -15.29 -11.03 9.61
CA SER A 470 -16.67 -11.17 9.10
C SER A 470 -16.81 -11.98 7.80
N GLU A 471 -15.70 -12.26 7.12
CA GLU A 471 -15.66 -13.03 5.87
C GLU A 471 -15.38 -14.54 6.08
N LEU A 472 -15.37 -15.02 7.32
CA LEU A 472 -15.17 -16.44 7.58
C LEU A 472 -16.32 -17.29 7.04
N ALA A 473 -15.98 -18.47 6.52
CA ALA A 473 -16.96 -19.41 6.02
C ALA A 473 -17.95 -19.85 7.12
N ASP A 474 -19.24 -19.77 6.83
CA ASP A 474 -20.29 -20.22 7.72
C ASP A 474 -20.06 -21.67 8.21
N GLY A 475 -20.16 -21.87 9.51
CA GLY A 475 -20.20 -23.21 10.13
C GLY A 475 -18.85 -23.76 10.59
N VAL A 476 -17.81 -22.97 10.62
CA VAL A 476 -16.51 -23.38 11.22
C VAL A 476 -16.49 -22.97 12.69
N ASN A 477 -16.14 -23.91 13.56
CA ASN A 477 -16.05 -23.71 15.01
C ASN A 477 -14.58 -23.53 15.43
N PHE A 478 -14.09 -22.31 15.42
CA PHE A 478 -12.73 -22.03 15.86
C PHE A 478 -12.65 -21.94 17.38
N ASP A 479 -11.70 -22.65 17.97
CA ASP A 479 -11.36 -22.62 19.39
C ASP A 479 -9.85 -22.49 19.64
N HIS A 480 -9.04 -22.37 18.59
CA HIS A 480 -7.61 -22.16 18.67
C HIS A 480 -7.21 -20.86 18.01
N ILE A 481 -6.39 -20.07 18.71
CA ILE A 481 -5.81 -18.81 18.25
C ILE A 481 -4.29 -18.94 18.27
N PHE A 482 -3.66 -18.58 17.16
CA PHE A 482 -2.19 -18.56 17.05
C PHE A 482 -1.71 -17.16 16.67
N ILE A 483 -0.72 -16.66 17.40
CA ILE A 483 -0.04 -15.39 17.11
C ILE A 483 1.41 -15.70 16.78
N PHE A 484 1.81 -15.42 15.53
CA PHE A 484 3.17 -15.55 15.04
C PHE A 484 3.79 -14.16 14.98
N ILE A 485 4.93 -13.96 15.60
CA ILE A 485 5.67 -12.70 15.56
C ILE A 485 7.02 -12.96 14.90
N GLY A 486 7.34 -12.19 13.85
CA GLY A 486 8.56 -12.34 13.09
C GLY A 486 8.65 -13.71 12.42
N ARG A 487 7.71 -13.99 11.49
CA ARG A 487 7.70 -15.19 10.67
C ARG A 487 8.25 -14.87 9.29
N GLY A 488 9.31 -15.55 8.87
CA GLY A 488 9.88 -15.45 7.53
C GLY A 488 11.40 -15.47 7.51
N ASP A 489 11.99 -15.52 6.32
CA ASP A 489 13.44 -15.45 6.12
C ASP A 489 13.95 -14.04 6.45
N GLY A 490 14.97 -13.97 7.29
CA GLY A 490 15.58 -12.70 7.70
C GLY A 490 14.91 -11.99 8.88
N GLU A 491 13.84 -12.55 9.41
CA GLU A 491 13.08 -11.98 10.52
C GLU A 491 13.84 -11.97 11.85
N PRO A 492 13.54 -11.00 12.73
CA PRO A 492 14.20 -10.81 13.99
C PRO A 492 14.08 -12.08 14.84
N GLY A 493 15.23 -12.54 15.16
CA GLY A 493 15.42 -13.90 15.41
C GLY A 493 15.23 -14.37 16.79
N VAL A 494 15.74 -15.51 16.87
CA VAL A 494 16.09 -16.33 18.02
C VAL A 494 16.59 -15.46 19.17
N GLY A 495 15.88 -15.57 20.30
CA GLY A 495 16.22 -14.86 21.53
C GLY A 495 15.58 -13.49 21.70
N SER A 496 14.84 -12.99 20.73
CA SER A 496 14.00 -11.80 20.92
C SER A 496 12.85 -12.11 21.85
N THR A 497 12.58 -11.18 22.76
CA THR A 497 11.50 -11.30 23.74
C THR A 497 10.37 -10.35 23.39
N PHE A 498 9.18 -10.90 23.24
CA PHE A 498 7.95 -10.20 22.92
C PHE A 498 6.98 -10.30 24.10
N TYR A 499 6.05 -9.35 24.18
CA TYR A 499 5.01 -9.38 25.18
C TYR A 499 3.65 -9.27 24.50
N ILE A 500 2.67 -10.04 25.01
CA ILE A 500 1.30 -10.05 24.49
C ILE A 500 0.36 -9.85 25.67
N ASP A 501 -0.77 -9.15 25.44
CA ASP A 501 -1.75 -8.85 26.44
C ASP A 501 -3.13 -8.60 25.82
N ASP A 502 -4.17 -8.52 26.68
CA ASP A 502 -5.53 -8.12 26.32
C ASP A 502 -6.09 -8.85 25.07
N LEU A 503 -5.99 -10.19 25.03
CA LEU A 503 -6.61 -10.96 23.97
C LEU A 503 -8.13 -10.96 24.16
N MET A 504 -8.84 -10.38 23.19
CA MET A 504 -10.30 -10.23 23.20
C MET A 504 -10.89 -10.72 21.88
N GLY A 505 -12.16 -11.08 21.90
CA GLY A 505 -12.86 -11.53 20.68
C GLY A 505 -14.37 -11.67 20.89
N PRO A 506 -15.08 -12.25 19.91
CA PRO A 506 -16.52 -12.52 19.98
C PRO A 506 -16.91 -13.36 21.18
N ALA A 507 -18.20 -13.34 21.55
CA ALA A 507 -18.71 -14.20 22.60
C ALA A 507 -18.47 -15.69 22.31
N LEU A 508 -18.06 -16.46 23.34
CA LEU A 508 -17.88 -17.90 23.21
C LEU A 508 -19.25 -18.62 23.16
N GLN A 509 -19.34 -19.70 22.39
CA GLN A 509 -20.56 -20.52 22.33
C GLN A 509 -20.92 -21.07 23.71
N GLY A 510 -22.14 -20.81 24.13
CA GLY A 510 -22.63 -21.22 25.44
C GLY A 510 -22.24 -20.28 26.58
N SER A 511 -21.46 -19.24 26.37
CA SER A 511 -21.41 -18.11 27.28
C SER A 511 -22.78 -17.45 27.28
N ALA A 512 -23.35 -17.23 28.46
CA ALA A 512 -24.58 -16.46 28.56
C ALA A 512 -24.22 -14.98 28.33
N SER A 513 -23.97 -14.61 27.09
CA SER A 513 -23.90 -13.22 26.68
C SER A 513 -25.25 -12.59 27.00
N ILE A 514 -25.28 -11.68 27.94
CA ILE A 514 -26.36 -10.71 28.01
C ILE A 514 -26.08 -9.79 26.82
N ASN A 515 -26.62 -10.15 25.65
CA ASN A 515 -26.68 -9.24 24.52
C ASN A 515 -27.46 -8.02 25.00
N ASP A 516 -26.77 -6.93 25.28
CA ASP A 516 -27.38 -5.62 25.33
C ASP A 516 -27.89 -5.35 23.90
N PHE A 517 -29.16 -5.67 23.68
CA PHE A 517 -29.85 -5.20 22.50
C PHE A 517 -29.87 -3.67 22.56
N GLU A 518 -28.97 -3.00 21.87
CA GLU A 518 -29.14 -1.60 21.54
C GLU A 518 -30.32 -1.46 20.57
N SER A 519 -31.51 -1.44 21.12
CA SER A 519 -32.67 -0.86 20.49
C SER A 519 -33.38 0.03 21.51
N ASP A 520 -33.33 1.32 21.31
CA ASP A 520 -34.12 2.33 22.04
C ASP A 520 -34.08 2.17 23.57
N GLU A 521 -32.88 2.09 24.14
CA GLU A 521 -32.70 1.88 25.57
C GLU A 521 -33.31 3.03 26.40
N PHE A 522 -34.25 2.69 27.27
CA PHE A 522 -34.77 3.69 28.20
C PHE A 522 -33.68 4.13 29.18
N VAL A 523 -33.66 5.40 29.56
CA VAL A 523 -32.68 5.97 30.48
C VAL A 523 -33.35 6.31 31.80
N LEU A 524 -32.76 5.89 32.96
CA LEU A 524 -33.20 6.21 34.30
C LEU A 524 -32.34 7.32 34.92
N TYR A 525 -32.99 8.38 35.39
CA TYR A 525 -32.28 9.44 36.13
C TYR A 525 -33.20 10.16 37.12
N PRO A 526 -32.65 10.75 38.23
CA PRO A 526 -31.29 10.55 38.68
C PRO A 526 -31.09 9.14 39.24
N ASN A 527 -29.87 8.61 39.13
CA ASN A 527 -29.47 7.37 39.79
C ASN A 527 -28.12 7.61 40.49
N PRO A 528 -28.05 7.61 41.84
CA PRO A 528 -29.12 7.32 42.84
C PRO A 528 -30.28 8.33 42.86
N ALA A 529 -31.47 7.82 43.17
CA ALA A 529 -32.70 8.59 43.24
C ALA A 529 -33.24 8.71 44.68
N LYS A 530 -33.92 9.84 45.01
CA LYS A 530 -34.49 10.04 46.32
C LYS A 530 -36.01 9.79 46.34
N ASP A 531 -36.78 10.58 45.62
CA ASP A 531 -38.25 10.53 45.68
C ASP A 531 -38.90 10.25 44.33
N ILE A 532 -38.22 10.56 43.25
CA ILE A 532 -38.70 10.41 41.87
C ILE A 532 -37.58 9.90 41.00
N ILE A 533 -37.86 8.97 40.08
CA ILE A 533 -37.04 8.60 38.93
C ILE A 533 -37.76 9.02 37.65
N TYR A 534 -36.97 9.44 36.68
CA TYR A 534 -37.43 9.74 35.33
C TYR A 534 -36.99 8.63 34.40
N VAL A 535 -37.85 8.29 33.42
CA VAL A 535 -37.59 7.30 32.40
C VAL A 535 -37.66 8.01 31.04
N LYS A 536 -36.55 8.11 30.32
CA LYS A 536 -36.48 8.64 28.96
C LYS A 536 -36.53 7.52 27.93
N ASN A 537 -36.81 7.90 26.71
CA ASN A 537 -36.84 7.02 25.55
C ASN A 537 -37.90 5.90 25.66
N ILE A 538 -39.07 6.23 26.21
CA ILE A 538 -40.23 5.31 26.23
C ILE A 538 -41.45 5.98 25.62
N SER A 539 -42.33 5.17 25.02
CA SER A 539 -43.60 5.63 24.48
C SER A 539 -44.62 5.92 25.61
N VAL A 540 -45.56 6.82 25.34
CA VAL A 540 -46.68 7.08 26.26
C VAL A 540 -47.53 5.82 26.42
N ASN A 541 -47.94 5.49 27.62
CA ASN A 541 -48.69 4.29 28.05
C ASN A 541 -47.84 2.98 28.06
N THR A 542 -46.52 3.07 28.17
CA THR A 542 -45.67 1.91 28.39
C THR A 542 -45.82 1.40 29.83
N SER A 543 -45.97 0.07 30.01
CA SER A 543 -45.93 -0.58 31.32
C SER A 543 -44.51 -0.54 31.89
N ILE A 544 -44.40 -0.11 33.14
CA ILE A 544 -43.15 -0.10 33.90
C ILE A 544 -43.35 -0.92 35.15
N GLU A 545 -42.47 -1.85 35.37
CA GLU A 545 -42.45 -2.72 36.55
C GLU A 545 -41.22 -2.42 37.41
N ILE A 546 -41.36 -2.37 38.71
CA ILE A 546 -40.26 -2.19 39.66
C ILE A 546 -40.15 -3.44 40.54
N TYR A 547 -38.96 -4.02 40.59
CA TYR A 547 -38.63 -5.20 41.34
C TYR A 547 -37.63 -4.89 42.46
N ASP A 548 -37.72 -5.62 43.57
CA ASP A 548 -36.68 -5.60 44.62
C ASP A 548 -35.50 -6.51 44.22
N ILE A 549 -34.43 -6.51 45.02
CA ILE A 549 -33.21 -7.29 44.80
C ILE A 549 -33.46 -8.81 44.74
N ASN A 550 -34.59 -9.30 45.25
CA ASN A 550 -34.95 -10.72 45.20
C ASN A 550 -35.82 -11.07 43.98
N GLY A 551 -36.03 -10.14 43.05
CA GLY A 551 -36.86 -10.30 41.87
C GLY A 551 -38.36 -10.26 42.14
N ARG A 552 -38.78 -9.78 43.33
CA ARG A 552 -40.20 -9.65 43.67
C ARG A 552 -40.74 -8.34 43.10
N LEU A 553 -41.85 -8.39 42.38
CA LEU A 553 -42.54 -7.21 41.84
C LEU A 553 -43.06 -6.37 43.01
N ILE A 554 -42.60 -5.12 43.06
CA ILE A 554 -42.99 -4.12 44.06
C ILE A 554 -44.04 -3.17 43.52
N ARG A 555 -43.94 -2.85 42.21
CA ARG A 555 -44.89 -1.93 41.58
C ARG A 555 -44.97 -2.19 40.08
N GLU A 556 -46.20 -2.06 39.57
CA GLU A 556 -46.48 -1.98 38.14
C GLU A 556 -47.24 -0.66 37.90
N THR A 557 -46.86 0.09 36.88
CA THR A 557 -47.49 1.35 36.51
C THR A 557 -47.41 1.59 35.02
N ASN A 558 -48.47 2.15 34.45
CA ASN A 558 -48.44 2.63 33.05
C ASN A 558 -48.13 4.12 33.08
N THR A 559 -47.13 4.57 32.36
CA THR A 559 -46.74 5.97 32.40
C THR A 559 -47.64 6.82 31.54
N THR A 560 -48.27 7.82 32.17
CA THR A 560 -48.83 8.99 31.47
C THR A 560 -47.83 10.18 31.47
N SER A 561 -46.72 10.03 32.21
CA SER A 561 -45.61 10.98 32.33
C SER A 561 -44.31 10.20 32.52
N ASN A 562 -43.19 10.72 32.02
CA ASN A 562 -41.87 10.09 32.12
C ASN A 562 -41.29 10.10 33.55
N SER A 563 -42.11 10.15 34.58
CA SER A 563 -41.69 10.22 35.99
C SER A 563 -42.44 9.23 36.87
N ILE A 564 -41.73 8.57 37.78
CA ILE A 564 -42.28 7.61 38.73
C ILE A 564 -41.89 8.03 40.12
N SER A 565 -42.92 8.18 41.02
CA SER A 565 -42.64 8.40 42.42
C SER A 565 -42.16 7.09 43.07
N ILE A 566 -41.06 7.20 43.81
CA ILE A 566 -40.44 6.11 44.58
C ILE A 566 -40.27 6.49 46.04
N SER A 567 -40.98 7.52 46.50
CA SER A 567 -40.84 8.07 47.85
C SER A 567 -41.21 7.07 48.96
N ASP A 568 -42.07 6.11 48.66
CA ASP A 568 -42.52 5.05 49.55
C ASP A 568 -41.60 3.81 49.56
N LEU A 569 -40.61 3.75 48.69
CA LEU A 569 -39.64 2.66 48.68
C LEU A 569 -38.57 2.86 49.76
N SER A 570 -38.18 1.77 50.39
CA SER A 570 -37.06 1.76 51.34
C SER A 570 -35.74 1.99 50.61
N ARG A 571 -34.72 2.48 51.34
CA ARG A 571 -33.36 2.59 50.76
C ARG A 571 -32.85 1.22 50.33
N GLY A 572 -32.29 1.15 49.12
CA GLY A 572 -31.79 -0.10 48.59
C GLY A 572 -31.65 -0.11 47.06
N PHE A 573 -31.34 -1.29 46.53
CA PHE A 573 -31.25 -1.54 45.11
C PHE A 573 -32.59 -2.05 44.60
N TYR A 574 -32.97 -1.55 43.42
CA TYR A 574 -34.19 -1.91 42.71
C TYR A 574 -33.90 -2.07 41.22
N PHE A 575 -34.75 -2.82 40.54
CA PHE A 575 -34.72 -3.01 39.10
C PHE A 575 -35.98 -2.47 38.46
N VAL A 576 -35.86 -1.74 37.37
CA VAL A 576 -36.96 -1.26 36.55
C VAL A 576 -36.97 -2.07 35.26
N ASN A 577 -38.09 -2.70 34.96
CA ASN A 577 -38.33 -3.38 33.70
C ASN A 577 -39.30 -2.54 32.86
N VAL A 578 -38.93 -2.31 31.61
CA VAL A 578 -39.74 -1.64 30.58
C VAL A 578 -39.70 -2.48 29.33
N ASN A 579 -40.81 -3.08 28.91
CA ASN A 579 -40.90 -3.92 27.71
C ASN A 579 -39.87 -5.08 27.64
N GLY A 580 -39.50 -5.64 28.80
CA GLY A 580 -38.51 -6.70 28.90
C GLY A 580 -37.06 -6.20 29.11
N GLN A 581 -36.81 -4.92 28.95
CA GLN A 581 -35.51 -4.32 29.30
C GLN A 581 -35.45 -3.98 30.78
N VAL A 582 -34.34 -4.32 31.46
CA VAL A 582 -34.20 -4.16 32.91
C VAL A 582 -33.01 -3.25 33.22
N LYS A 583 -33.23 -2.19 33.98
CA LYS A 583 -32.16 -1.32 34.52
C LYS A 583 -32.19 -1.22 36.03
N LYS A 584 -31.02 -1.16 36.67
CA LYS A 584 -30.84 -1.00 38.09
C LYS A 584 -30.87 0.47 38.50
N PHE A 585 -31.54 0.81 39.61
CA PHE A 585 -31.36 2.08 40.27
C PHE A 585 -31.14 1.92 41.78
N ILE A 586 -30.60 2.95 42.39
CA ILE A 586 -30.35 3.04 43.83
C ILE A 586 -31.32 4.04 44.45
N LYS A 587 -32.11 3.59 45.42
CA LYS A 587 -32.96 4.45 46.26
C LYS A 587 -32.17 4.91 47.48
N ASN A 588 -31.99 6.23 47.60
CA ASN A 588 -31.34 6.90 48.75
C ASN A 588 -32.33 7.25 49.87
#